data_94727b07f1b31db5428331db0090309a
#
_entry.id   94727b07f1b31db5428331db0090309a
#
_cell.length_a   1.000
_cell.length_b   1.000
_cell.length_c   1.000
_cell.angle_alpha   90.00
_cell.angle_beta   90.00
_cell.angle_gamma   90.00
#
_symmetry.space_group_name_H-M   'P 1'
#
loop_
_entity.id
_entity.type
_entity.pdbx_description
1 polymer ?
#
loop_
_entity_poly.entity_id
_entity_poly.type
_entity_poly.pdbx_seq_one_letter_code
_entity_poly.pdbx_strand_id
1 'polypeptide(L)'
;LVKSLNYFSYLRKYTELQIAKMFSQYHKYFAVFSSCNASMKIRASTKDRWCSQCPKCLFTYLILYPFLTKKDLHKIFGQDLFDPSTSSGQEKLLSIMKSLLGQKSHKPFECIGTYQETNEALRLSLIKAKKEGRRNEVLRLPYLLQKYDSGRRTARYIE
;
A
#
# COMPACT_ATOMS: atom_id res chain seq x y z
N LEU A 1 -34.92 -20.49 -11.53
CA LEU A 1 -33.48 -20.71 -11.77
C LEU A 1 -33.09 -19.98 -13.05
N VAL A 2 -32.18 -18.99 -12.95
CA VAL A 2 -31.67 -18.24 -14.10
C VAL A 2 -30.75 -19.16 -14.88
N LYS A 3 -31.14 -19.52 -16.11
CA LYS A 3 -30.41 -20.48 -16.95
C LYS A 3 -29.12 -19.94 -17.60
N SER A 4 -28.83 -18.62 -17.48
CA SER A 4 -27.70 -17.97 -18.16
C SER A 4 -27.07 -16.87 -17.31
N LEU A 5 -26.69 -17.18 -16.07
CA LEU A 5 -25.94 -16.26 -15.22
C LEU A 5 -24.42 -16.45 -15.47
N ASN A 6 -23.77 -15.43 -16.02
CA ASN A 6 -22.33 -15.37 -16.14
C ASN A 6 -21.76 -14.54 -14.97
N TYR A 7 -21.00 -15.20 -14.10
CA TYR A 7 -20.27 -14.53 -13.03
C TYR A 7 -18.79 -14.42 -13.37
N PHE A 8 -18.24 -13.21 -13.34
CA PHE A 8 -16.82 -12.98 -13.60
C PHE A 8 -16.29 -11.80 -12.76
N SER A 9 -15.01 -11.82 -12.45
CA SER A 9 -14.35 -10.70 -11.81
C SER A 9 -13.75 -9.78 -12.88
N TYR A 10 -14.30 -8.58 -13.01
CA TYR A 10 -13.86 -7.57 -13.98
C TYR A 10 -12.39 -7.18 -13.78
N LEU A 11 -11.94 -7.08 -12.53
CA LEU A 11 -10.59 -6.65 -12.17
C LEU A 11 -9.54 -7.78 -12.17
N ARG A 12 -9.93 -9.04 -12.38
CA ARG A 12 -9.03 -10.20 -12.27
C ARG A 12 -7.82 -10.13 -13.21
N LYS A 13 -7.93 -9.44 -14.34
CA LYS A 13 -6.84 -9.28 -15.31
C LYS A 13 -5.81 -8.23 -14.91
N TYR A 14 -6.06 -7.45 -13.88
CA TYR A 14 -5.18 -6.39 -13.42
C TYR A 14 -4.45 -6.78 -12.14
N THR A 15 -3.22 -6.30 -11.99
CA THR A 15 -2.48 -6.36 -10.72
C THR A 15 -3.05 -5.34 -9.72
N GLU A 16 -2.81 -5.56 -8.43
CA GLU A 16 -3.20 -4.60 -7.37
C GLU A 16 -2.61 -3.20 -7.63
N LEU A 17 -1.39 -3.14 -8.15
CA LEU A 17 -0.72 -1.89 -8.48
C LEU A 17 -1.38 -1.17 -9.67
N GLN A 18 -1.83 -1.91 -10.69
CA GLN A 18 -2.59 -1.35 -11.81
C GLN A 18 -3.97 -0.85 -11.35
N ILE A 19 -4.63 -1.60 -10.46
CA ILE A 19 -5.90 -1.19 -9.85
C ILE A 19 -5.69 0.09 -9.03
N ALA A 20 -4.63 0.18 -8.24
CA ALA A 20 -4.29 1.38 -7.48
C ALA A 20 -4.07 2.61 -8.39
N LYS A 21 -3.37 2.42 -9.53
CA LYS A 21 -3.18 3.47 -10.54
C LYS A 21 -4.52 3.93 -11.14
N MET A 22 -5.40 3.01 -11.50
CA MET A 22 -6.75 3.36 -12.00
C MET A 22 -7.57 4.07 -10.92
N PHE A 23 -7.58 3.53 -9.69
CA PHE A 23 -8.32 4.11 -8.57
C PHE A 23 -7.87 5.53 -8.22
N SER A 24 -6.59 5.85 -8.40
CA SER A 24 -6.05 7.17 -8.10
C SER A 24 -6.73 8.32 -8.87
N GLN A 25 -7.44 8.02 -9.95
CA GLN A 25 -8.20 8.99 -10.76
C GLN A 25 -9.60 9.28 -10.19
N TYR A 26 -10.08 8.48 -9.22
CA TYR A 26 -11.44 8.56 -8.70
C TYR A 26 -11.51 9.25 -7.33
N HIS A 27 -11.08 10.52 -7.26
CA HIS A 27 -10.99 11.32 -6.03
C HIS A 27 -12.28 11.37 -5.19
N LYS A 28 -13.45 11.26 -5.84
CA LYS A 28 -14.76 11.27 -5.15
C LYS A 28 -14.93 10.10 -4.18
N TYR A 29 -14.21 8.99 -4.39
CA TYR A 29 -14.31 7.81 -3.52
C TYR A 29 -13.30 7.79 -2.37
N PHE A 30 -12.33 8.70 -2.34
CA PHE A 30 -11.28 8.71 -1.29
C PHE A 30 -11.88 8.85 0.11
N ALA A 31 -12.99 9.59 0.24
CA ALA A 31 -13.64 9.80 1.53
C ALA A 31 -14.43 8.58 2.05
N VAL A 32 -14.77 7.62 1.18
CA VAL A 32 -15.58 6.44 1.55
C VAL A 32 -14.83 5.12 1.39
N PHE A 33 -13.70 5.13 0.70
CA PHE A 33 -12.90 3.94 0.48
C PHE A 33 -12.31 3.41 1.78
N SER A 34 -12.48 2.12 2.03
CA SER A 34 -11.83 1.39 3.12
C SER A 34 -11.63 -0.07 2.74
N SER A 35 -10.53 -0.64 3.24
CA SER A 35 -10.20 -2.07 3.13
C SER A 35 -9.52 -2.55 4.43
N CYS A 36 -9.67 -1.81 5.52
CA CYS A 36 -9.04 -2.13 6.80
C CYS A 36 -9.81 -3.23 7.53
N ASN A 37 -9.14 -4.36 7.83
CA ASN A 37 -9.77 -5.47 8.56
C ASN A 37 -10.21 -5.08 9.98
N ALA A 38 -9.51 -4.14 10.64
CA ALA A 38 -9.86 -3.71 12.00
C ALA A 38 -11.13 -2.84 12.03
N SER A 39 -11.34 -2.01 10.99
CA SER A 39 -12.52 -1.14 10.90
C SER A 39 -13.78 -1.87 10.41
N MET A 40 -13.62 -3.02 9.75
CA MET A 40 -14.73 -3.80 9.17
C MET A 40 -15.27 -4.89 10.10
N LYS A 41 -14.78 -5.01 11.32
CA LYS A 41 -15.30 -5.95 12.31
C LYS A 41 -16.64 -5.46 12.86
N ILE A 42 -17.54 -6.39 13.19
CA ILE A 42 -18.85 -6.10 13.85
C ILE A 42 -18.66 -5.27 15.12
N ARG A 43 -17.57 -5.54 15.88
CA ARG A 43 -17.11 -4.72 16.99
C ARG A 43 -15.79 -4.08 16.58
N ALA A 44 -15.86 -3.02 15.76
CA ALA A 44 -14.68 -2.34 15.31
C ALA A 44 -13.86 -1.80 16.48
N SER A 45 -12.56 -2.02 16.46
CA SER A 45 -11.62 -1.50 17.45
C SER A 45 -11.22 -0.04 17.18
N THR A 46 -11.68 0.53 16.07
CA THR A 46 -11.44 1.91 15.67
C THR A 46 -12.69 2.50 15.03
N LYS A 47 -12.94 3.78 15.28
CA LYS A 47 -13.99 4.57 14.61
C LYS A 47 -13.54 5.03 13.21
N ASP A 48 -12.25 5.00 12.96
CA ASP A 48 -11.67 5.42 11.69
C ASP A 48 -11.78 4.31 10.64
N ARG A 49 -11.93 4.70 9.37
CA ARG A 49 -11.96 3.76 8.24
C ARG A 49 -10.66 2.96 8.10
N TRP A 50 -9.54 3.52 8.55
CA TRP A 50 -8.22 2.92 8.49
C TRP A 50 -7.58 2.93 9.87
N CYS A 51 -7.22 1.76 10.40
CA CYS A 51 -6.50 1.70 11.69
C CYS A 51 -5.04 2.18 11.58
N SER A 52 -4.52 2.27 10.36
CA SER A 52 -3.16 2.73 10.03
C SER A 52 -2.01 1.96 10.70
N GLN A 53 -2.29 0.76 11.22
CA GLN A 53 -1.34 -0.07 11.98
C GLN A 53 -1.29 -1.54 11.51
N CYS A 54 -2.17 -1.96 10.61
CA CYS A 54 -2.21 -3.33 10.12
C CYS A 54 -1.50 -3.49 8.77
N PRO A 55 -1.13 -4.72 8.38
CA PRO A 55 -0.50 -5.00 7.09
C PRO A 55 -1.30 -4.50 5.90
N LYS A 56 -2.63 -4.58 5.96
CA LYS A 56 -3.51 -4.14 4.88
C LYS A 56 -3.49 -2.62 4.71
N CYS A 57 -3.49 -1.85 5.81
CA CYS A 57 -3.35 -0.40 5.75
C CYS A 57 -2.01 0.00 5.13
N LEU A 58 -0.92 -0.63 5.58
CA LEU A 58 0.42 -0.30 5.09
C LEU A 58 0.60 -0.71 3.62
N PHE A 59 0.10 -1.88 3.22
CA PHE A 59 0.12 -2.32 1.84
C PHE A 59 -0.67 -1.36 0.93
N THR A 60 -1.92 -1.04 1.31
CA THR A 60 -2.77 -0.14 0.51
C THR A 60 -2.17 1.26 0.42
N TYR A 61 -1.59 1.77 1.51
CA TYR A 61 -0.86 3.04 1.51
C TYR A 61 0.30 3.01 0.53
N LEU A 62 1.11 1.94 0.57
CA LEU A 62 2.29 1.79 -0.28
C LEU A 62 1.94 1.72 -1.77
N ILE A 63 0.92 0.93 -2.17
CA ILE A 63 0.53 0.81 -3.59
C ILE A 63 -0.12 2.07 -4.15
N LEU A 64 -0.72 2.91 -3.30
CA LEU A 64 -1.32 4.19 -3.69
C LEU A 64 -0.31 5.34 -3.71
N TYR A 65 0.75 5.25 -2.91
CA TYR A 65 1.74 6.32 -2.74
C TYR A 65 2.37 6.81 -4.06
N PRO A 66 2.72 5.96 -5.04
CA PRO A 66 3.27 6.41 -6.31
C PRO A 66 2.35 7.34 -7.10
N PHE A 67 1.04 7.19 -6.95
CA PHE A 67 0.02 7.81 -7.81
C PHE A 67 -0.73 8.96 -7.16
N LEU A 68 -0.70 9.09 -5.83
CA LEU A 68 -1.46 10.10 -5.07
C LEU A 68 -0.56 11.16 -4.45
N THR A 69 -1.10 12.36 -4.26
CA THR A 69 -0.43 13.40 -3.48
C THR A 69 -0.46 13.07 -1.98
N LYS A 70 0.40 13.70 -1.17
CA LYS A 70 0.31 13.60 0.30
C LYS A 70 -1.05 14.01 0.82
N LYS A 71 -1.65 15.06 0.24
CA LYS A 71 -2.98 15.53 0.62
C LYS A 71 -4.05 14.46 0.38
N ASP A 72 -3.97 13.75 -0.74
CA ASP A 72 -4.91 12.68 -1.06
C ASP A 72 -4.72 11.47 -0.13
N LEU A 73 -3.48 11.09 0.13
CA LEU A 73 -3.16 10.01 1.07
C LEU A 73 -3.66 10.35 2.48
N HIS A 74 -3.44 11.60 2.93
CA HIS A 74 -3.96 12.06 4.21
C HIS A 74 -5.50 12.04 4.27
N LYS A 75 -6.17 12.42 3.17
CA LYS A 75 -7.64 12.34 3.06
C LYS A 75 -8.17 10.91 3.20
N ILE A 76 -7.43 9.92 2.68
CA ILE A 76 -7.80 8.50 2.77
C ILE A 76 -7.50 7.94 4.16
N PHE A 77 -6.27 8.10 4.65
CA PHE A 77 -5.75 7.38 5.83
C PHE A 77 -5.77 8.20 7.12
N GLY A 78 -6.03 9.51 7.05
CA GLY A 78 -6.01 10.41 8.19
C GLY A 78 -4.61 10.80 8.68
N GLN A 79 -3.56 10.12 8.21
CA GLN A 79 -2.17 10.37 8.59
C GLN A 79 -1.19 9.91 7.53
N ASP A 80 0.06 10.35 7.62
CA ASP A 80 1.16 9.88 6.79
C ASP A 80 1.82 8.65 7.44
N LEU A 81 1.63 7.47 6.85
CA LEU A 81 2.18 6.21 7.38
C LEU A 81 3.70 6.09 7.18
N PHE A 82 4.30 6.96 6.39
CA PHE A 82 5.75 7.04 6.22
C PHE A 82 6.40 8.13 7.08
N ASP A 83 5.61 8.96 7.78
CA ASP A 83 6.14 9.94 8.71
C ASP A 83 6.45 9.29 10.06
N PRO A 84 7.71 9.31 10.50
CA PRO A 84 8.11 8.71 11.76
C PRO A 84 7.53 9.41 12.99
N SER A 85 7.15 10.68 12.90
CA SER A 85 6.60 11.43 14.03
C SER A 85 5.16 11.06 14.34
N THR A 86 4.44 10.48 13.38
CA THR A 86 2.99 10.20 13.49
C THR A 86 2.66 8.83 14.07
N SER A 87 3.63 7.93 14.22
CA SER A 87 3.33 6.57 14.65
C SER A 87 4.05 6.18 15.94
N SER A 88 3.30 6.00 17.01
CA SER A 88 3.72 5.26 18.22
C SER A 88 4.07 3.78 17.94
N GLY A 89 4.08 3.36 16.67
CA GLY A 89 4.27 1.99 16.23
C GLY A 89 5.27 1.81 15.11
N GLN A 90 6.30 2.66 14.99
CA GLN A 90 7.29 2.60 13.90
C GLN A 90 7.98 1.24 13.75
N GLU A 91 8.41 0.64 14.85
CA GLU A 91 9.02 -0.69 14.82
C GLU A 91 8.06 -1.74 14.28
N LYS A 92 6.79 -1.65 14.66
CA LYS A 92 5.73 -2.53 14.16
C LYS A 92 5.51 -2.34 12.66
N LEU A 93 5.39 -1.10 12.19
CA LEU A 93 5.21 -0.80 10.76
C LEU A 93 6.43 -1.24 9.94
N LEU A 94 7.64 -1.03 10.44
CA LEU A 94 8.86 -1.52 9.81
C LEU A 94 8.90 -3.04 9.75
N SER A 95 8.51 -3.72 10.83
CA SER A 95 8.38 -5.17 10.88
C SER A 95 7.38 -5.70 9.85
N ILE A 96 6.22 -5.05 9.71
CA ILE A 96 5.21 -5.38 8.71
C ILE A 96 5.76 -5.15 7.30
N MET A 97 6.43 -4.03 7.05
CA MET A 97 7.01 -3.72 5.75
C MET A 97 8.02 -4.79 5.33
N LYS A 98 8.91 -5.22 6.24
CA LYS A 98 9.85 -6.33 5.98
C LYS A 98 9.13 -7.62 5.56
N SER A 99 8.01 -7.94 6.22
CA SER A 99 7.17 -9.09 5.84
C SER A 99 6.53 -8.91 4.45
N LEU A 100 6.02 -7.73 4.16
CA LEU A 100 5.41 -7.41 2.85
C LEU A 100 6.41 -7.49 1.70
N LEU A 101 7.67 -7.19 1.97
CA LEU A 101 8.76 -7.24 0.97
C LEU A 101 9.43 -8.63 0.84
N GLY A 102 8.94 -9.62 1.59
CA GLY A 102 9.52 -10.97 1.57
C GLY A 102 10.86 -11.10 2.29
N GLN A 103 11.16 -10.18 3.22
CA GLN A 103 12.38 -10.20 4.04
C GLN A 103 12.22 -11.00 5.35
N LYS A 104 11.02 -11.52 5.61
CA LYS A 104 10.71 -12.43 6.71
C LYS A 104 10.17 -13.74 6.15
N SER A 105 10.26 -14.81 6.96
CA SER A 105 9.82 -16.16 6.59
C SER A 105 8.33 -16.27 6.28
N HIS A 106 7.51 -15.38 6.81
CA HIS A 106 6.06 -15.43 6.64
C HIS A 106 5.49 -14.12 6.11
N LYS A 107 4.72 -14.22 5.03
CA LYS A 107 3.84 -13.15 4.57
C LYS A 107 2.69 -12.99 5.57
N PRO A 108 2.27 -11.76 5.91
CA PRO A 108 1.08 -11.56 6.73
C PRO A 108 -0.13 -12.29 6.12
N PHE A 109 -0.89 -13.00 6.96
CA PHE A 109 -2.11 -13.70 6.55
C PHE A 109 -3.26 -12.70 6.36
N GLU A 110 -3.15 -11.87 5.35
CA GLU A 110 -4.18 -10.92 4.95
C GLU A 110 -4.26 -10.90 3.43
N CYS A 111 -5.43 -10.53 2.90
CA CYS A 111 -5.61 -10.33 1.45
C CYS A 111 -4.82 -9.09 1.00
N ILE A 112 -3.55 -9.26 0.76
CA ILE A 112 -2.60 -8.26 0.27
C ILE A 112 -1.92 -8.81 -0.98
N GLY A 113 -1.45 -7.93 -1.85
CA GLY A 113 -0.81 -8.29 -3.11
C GLY A 113 0.45 -9.15 -2.96
N THR A 114 1.08 -9.46 -4.05
CA THR A 114 2.31 -10.27 -4.11
C THR A 114 3.53 -9.52 -3.58
N TYR A 115 4.60 -10.24 -3.25
CA TYR A 115 5.89 -9.61 -2.93
C TYR A 115 6.42 -8.76 -4.08
N GLN A 116 6.19 -9.18 -5.32
CA GLN A 116 6.60 -8.46 -6.52
C GLN A 116 5.90 -7.10 -6.63
N GLU A 117 4.57 -7.08 -6.44
CA GLU A 117 3.80 -5.84 -6.45
C GLU A 117 4.21 -4.88 -5.33
N THR A 118 4.46 -5.40 -4.12
CA THR A 118 4.93 -4.61 -2.99
C THR A 118 6.31 -3.99 -3.28
N ASN A 119 7.22 -4.79 -3.83
CA ASN A 119 8.57 -4.34 -4.19
C ASN A 119 8.52 -3.29 -5.29
N GLU A 120 7.69 -3.48 -6.31
CA GLU A 120 7.52 -2.50 -7.40
C GLU A 120 6.87 -1.20 -6.90
N ALA A 121 5.86 -1.29 -6.05
CA ALA A 121 5.25 -0.13 -5.42
C ALA A 121 6.27 0.68 -4.60
N LEU A 122 7.15 0.00 -3.84
CA LEU A 122 8.22 0.67 -3.12
C LEU A 122 9.20 1.37 -4.07
N ARG A 123 9.62 0.70 -5.14
CA ARG A 123 10.51 1.27 -6.16
C ARG A 123 9.93 2.55 -6.77
N LEU A 124 8.66 2.53 -7.16
CA LEU A 124 7.97 3.69 -7.72
C LEU A 124 7.82 4.81 -6.69
N SER A 125 7.53 4.45 -5.44
CA SER A 125 7.44 5.42 -4.33
C SER A 125 8.76 6.15 -4.11
N LEU A 126 9.89 5.43 -4.21
CA LEU A 126 11.23 6.00 -4.10
C LEU A 126 11.55 6.94 -5.28
N ILE A 127 11.21 6.55 -6.50
CA ILE A 127 11.40 7.39 -7.69
C ILE A 127 10.62 8.70 -7.53
N LYS A 128 9.34 8.60 -7.12
CA LYS A 128 8.50 9.77 -6.87
C LYS A 128 9.06 10.67 -5.78
N ALA A 129 9.42 10.10 -4.62
CA ALA A 129 9.97 10.84 -3.51
C ALA A 129 11.30 11.54 -3.87
N LYS A 130 12.14 10.90 -4.71
CA LYS A 130 13.36 11.53 -5.24
C LYS A 130 13.03 12.74 -6.12
N LYS A 131 12.06 12.60 -7.04
CA LYS A 131 11.62 13.69 -7.92
C LYS A 131 11.04 14.89 -7.14
N GLU A 132 10.37 14.62 -6.02
CA GLU A 132 9.75 15.62 -5.17
C GLU A 132 10.68 16.16 -4.07
N GLY A 133 11.97 15.81 -4.09
CA GLY A 133 12.95 16.21 -3.06
C GLY A 133 12.71 15.61 -1.67
N ARG A 134 11.80 14.63 -1.56
CA ARG A 134 11.34 14.01 -0.30
C ARG A 134 11.95 12.65 -0.05
N ARG A 135 13.11 12.37 -0.63
CA ARG A 135 13.79 11.07 -0.52
C ARG A 135 13.88 10.58 0.93
N ASN A 136 14.22 11.46 1.87
CA ASN A 136 14.38 11.11 3.28
C ASN A 136 13.08 10.70 3.98
N GLU A 137 11.92 11.05 3.46
CA GLU A 137 10.63 10.65 4.02
C GLU A 137 10.32 9.17 3.77
N VAL A 138 10.59 8.71 2.54
CA VAL A 138 10.43 7.28 2.18
C VAL A 138 11.66 6.48 2.64
N LEU A 139 12.83 7.12 2.73
CA LEU A 139 14.10 6.52 3.14
C LEU A 139 14.29 6.40 4.64
N ARG A 140 13.43 6.95 5.47
CA ARG A 140 13.43 6.66 6.91
C ARG A 140 12.96 5.24 7.24
N LEU A 141 12.68 4.45 6.20
CA LEU A 141 12.74 3.00 6.22
C LEU A 141 14.17 2.55 5.83
N PRO A 142 15.24 2.92 6.57
CA PRO A 142 16.62 2.97 6.05
C PRO A 142 17.19 1.61 5.63
N TYR A 143 16.66 0.54 6.17
CA TYR A 143 17.11 -0.82 5.88
C TYR A 143 16.61 -1.36 4.53
N LEU A 144 15.50 -0.85 4.02
CA LEU A 144 14.89 -1.36 2.79
C LEU A 144 15.66 -0.92 1.55
N LEU A 145 16.44 0.15 1.66
CA LEU A 145 17.13 0.78 0.55
C LEU A 145 18.51 0.23 0.28
N GLN A 146 19.24 -0.23 1.29
CA GLN A 146 20.54 -0.86 1.06
C GLN A 146 20.44 -2.07 0.11
N LYS A 147 19.29 -2.74 0.08
CA LYS A 147 19.02 -3.85 -0.84
C LYS A 147 18.52 -3.42 -2.22
N TYR A 148 17.96 -2.22 -2.36
CA TYR A 148 17.39 -1.72 -3.62
C TYR A 148 18.40 -0.99 -4.50
N ASP A 149 19.41 -0.34 -3.92
CA ASP A 149 20.50 0.29 -4.69
C ASP A 149 21.46 -0.74 -5.31
N SER A 150 21.42 -1.99 -4.87
CA SER A 150 22.28 -3.08 -5.37
C SER A 150 21.67 -3.89 -6.52
N GLY A 151 20.97 -3.23 -7.46
CA GLY A 151 20.92 -3.71 -8.84
C GLY A 151 20.01 -4.88 -9.18
N ARG A 152 18.76 -4.94 -8.74
CA ARG A 152 17.76 -5.80 -9.38
C ARG A 152 16.94 -5.00 -10.41
N ARG A 153 17.22 -5.25 -11.69
CA ARG A 153 16.31 -4.93 -12.80
C ARG A 153 15.07 -5.79 -12.62
N THR A 154 14.02 -5.26 -12.01
CA THR A 154 12.71 -5.88 -12.00
C THR A 154 11.93 -5.41 -13.22
N ALA A 155 11.56 -6.41 -14.06
CA ALA A 155 10.87 -6.25 -15.30
C ALA A 155 9.47 -5.63 -15.14
N ARG A 156 9.15 -4.73 -16.08
CA ARG A 156 7.85 -4.48 -16.75
C ARG A 156 6.59 -5.02 -16.04
N TYR A 157 5.98 -4.18 -15.23
CA TYR A 157 4.63 -4.43 -14.69
C TYR A 157 3.67 -3.24 -14.88
N ILE A 158 4.06 -2.25 -15.71
CA ILE A 158 3.25 -1.04 -15.94
C ILE A 158 3.32 -0.70 -17.45
N GLU A 159 2.78 -1.55 -18.28
CA GLU A 159 2.30 -1.17 -19.62
C GLU A 159 0.81 -1.42 -19.71
#